data_720fd4d03d3e8d0f86e4b6a594cb4319
#
_entry.id   720fd4d03d3e8d0f86e4b6a594cb4319
#
_cell.length_a   1.000
_cell.length_b   1.000
_cell.length_c   1.000
_cell.angle_alpha   90.00
_cell.angle_beta   90.00
_cell.angle_gamma   90.00
#
_symmetry.space_group_name_H-M   'P 1'
#
loop_
_entity.id
_entity.type
_entity.pdbx_description
1 polymer ?
#
loop_
_entity_poly.entity_id
_entity_poly.type
_entity_poly.pdbx_seq_one_letter_code
_entity_poly.pdbx_strand_id
1 'polypeptide(L)'
;NSGRTLTPVYSDIFRLAPAVHNATGEHLIAWQWECSSGRWTSQNTLQSDLCFEGFSEFGDLWGGWGGPSYDLALAFGVDPVAGPAALANEKDTRRKATMMMAGDVYPYFWTTKSTKTGNKGFDYLYFLYSGDTDYASYGVPAQFEGPCGMQNVKHLFGDGADHEAALGFTAARMSYQLPTPLLRLGDVYLVCAESNLLPGNDAK
;
A
#
# COMPACT_ATOMS: atom_id res chain seq x y z
N ASN A 1 -18.44 14.33 19.41
CA ASN A 1 -18.42 14.22 17.95
C ASN A 1 -17.19 14.96 17.43
N SER A 2 -16.18 14.24 16.96
CA SER A 2 -14.88 14.83 16.55
C SER A 2 -14.95 15.56 15.19
N GLY A 3 -16.06 15.44 14.46
CA GLY A 3 -16.17 15.89 13.08
C GLY A 3 -15.37 15.04 12.07
N ARG A 4 -14.72 13.96 12.53
CA ARG A 4 -13.95 13.05 11.69
C ARG A 4 -14.81 11.90 11.18
N THR A 5 -14.47 11.39 10.01
CA THR A 5 -15.18 10.31 9.35
C THR A 5 -14.22 9.18 8.97
N LEU A 6 -14.76 7.96 8.87
CA LEU A 6 -14.01 6.85 8.29
C LEU A 6 -13.70 7.14 6.83
N THR A 7 -12.52 6.73 6.39
CA THR A 7 -12.12 6.82 4.98
C THR A 7 -12.91 5.80 4.17
N PRO A 8 -13.71 6.21 3.17
CA PRO A 8 -14.60 5.29 2.46
C PRO A 8 -13.86 4.18 1.71
N VAL A 9 -12.68 4.48 1.21
CA VAL A 9 -11.84 3.52 0.49
C VAL A 9 -10.63 3.20 1.36
N TYR A 10 -10.50 1.97 1.78
CA TYR A 10 -9.47 1.55 2.75
C TYR A 10 -8.03 1.85 2.29
N SER A 11 -7.74 1.68 0.98
CA SER A 11 -6.41 2.02 0.45
C SER A 11 -6.04 3.49 0.62
N ASP A 12 -7.01 4.38 0.67
CA ASP A 12 -6.79 5.82 0.75
C ASP A 12 -6.20 6.24 2.11
N ILE A 13 -6.39 5.43 3.14
CA ILE A 13 -5.76 5.63 4.46
C ILE A 13 -4.23 5.73 4.33
N PHE A 14 -3.63 5.01 3.38
CA PHE A 14 -2.19 4.82 3.27
C PHE A 14 -1.55 5.58 2.09
N ARG A 15 -2.33 6.26 1.25
CA ARG A 15 -1.83 6.86 0.01
C ARG A 15 -2.29 8.30 -0.26
N LEU A 16 -3.25 8.83 0.49
CA LEU A 16 -3.67 10.22 0.28
C LEU A 16 -2.72 11.21 0.96
N ALA A 17 -2.67 12.41 0.40
CA ALA A 17 -1.83 13.49 0.90
C ALA A 17 -2.17 13.85 2.36
N PRO A 18 -1.17 14.31 3.16
CA PRO A 18 -1.38 14.68 4.56
C PRO A 18 -2.52 15.68 4.78
N ALA A 19 -2.69 16.64 3.87
CA ALA A 19 -3.75 17.66 3.97
C ALA A 19 -5.17 17.04 4.02
N VAL A 20 -5.40 15.95 3.29
CA VAL A 20 -6.70 15.25 3.28
C VAL A 20 -6.96 14.61 4.64
N HIS A 21 -5.96 13.94 5.21
CA HIS A 21 -6.11 13.27 6.50
C HIS A 21 -6.22 14.26 7.66
N ASN A 22 -5.52 15.40 7.58
CA ASN A 22 -5.49 16.40 8.64
C ASN A 22 -6.81 17.17 8.75
N ALA A 23 -7.54 17.35 7.66
CA ALA A 23 -8.80 18.11 7.66
C ALA A 23 -9.96 17.34 8.32
N THR A 24 -10.41 16.25 7.70
CA THR A 24 -11.60 15.50 8.12
C THR A 24 -11.38 13.99 8.12
N GLY A 25 -10.15 13.58 7.85
CA GLY A 25 -9.81 12.18 7.65
C GLY A 25 -9.82 11.34 8.92
N GLU A 26 -9.57 10.08 8.72
CA GLU A 26 -9.64 9.04 9.74
C GLU A 26 -8.48 9.09 10.75
N HIS A 27 -7.35 9.71 10.40
CA HIS A 27 -6.19 9.76 11.28
C HIS A 27 -6.46 10.61 12.52
N LEU A 28 -6.33 10.05 13.71
CA LEU A 28 -6.43 10.75 14.98
C LEU A 28 -5.05 11.17 15.47
N ILE A 29 -4.08 10.25 15.39
CA ILE A 29 -2.68 10.50 15.67
C ILE A 29 -1.89 9.92 14.50
N ALA A 30 -1.07 10.75 13.87
CA ALA A 30 -0.20 10.32 12.78
C ALA A 30 1.17 10.99 12.89
N TRP A 31 2.19 10.25 12.56
CA TRP A 31 3.52 10.82 12.38
C TRP A 31 3.53 11.57 11.05
N GLN A 32 3.85 12.86 11.11
CA GLN A 32 3.94 13.74 9.94
C GLN A 32 5.40 13.80 9.48
N TRP A 33 5.59 13.67 8.18
CA TRP A 33 6.91 13.72 7.57
C TRP A 33 7.01 14.95 6.67
N GLU A 34 8.16 15.56 6.65
CA GLU A 34 8.47 16.68 5.77
C GLU A 34 9.57 16.27 4.79
N CYS A 35 9.34 16.50 3.50
CA CYS A 35 10.33 16.33 2.45
C CYS A 35 10.75 17.72 1.94
N SER A 36 11.72 18.32 2.56
CA SER A 36 12.10 19.70 2.23
C SER A 36 13.07 19.81 1.06
N SER A 37 13.97 18.89 0.87
CA SER A 37 14.87 18.82 -0.29
C SER A 37 15.84 17.65 -0.21
N GLY A 38 15.90 16.87 -1.27
CA GLY A 38 16.95 15.89 -1.49
C GLY A 38 16.81 14.60 -0.65
N ARG A 39 17.71 13.68 -0.93
CA ARG A 39 17.80 12.38 -0.29
C ARG A 39 18.10 12.53 1.21
N TRP A 40 17.56 11.65 2.03
CA TRP A 40 17.89 11.54 3.45
C TRP A 40 17.30 12.61 4.36
N THR A 41 16.51 13.54 3.85
CA THR A 41 16.07 14.68 4.66
C THR A 41 14.93 14.36 5.62
N SER A 42 13.93 13.59 5.22
CA SER A 42 12.80 13.24 6.10
C SER A 42 12.99 11.92 6.83
N GLN A 43 13.89 11.06 6.35
CA GLN A 43 14.10 9.71 6.88
C GLN A 43 12.83 8.84 6.93
N ASN A 44 11.82 9.16 6.14
CA ASN A 44 10.68 8.29 5.99
C ASN A 44 11.02 7.18 4.99
N THR A 45 11.44 6.05 5.52
CA THR A 45 11.95 4.91 4.76
C THR A 45 10.88 3.86 4.47
N LEU A 46 9.66 4.01 4.98
CA LEU A 46 8.65 2.96 4.91
C LEU A 46 8.40 2.47 3.48
N GLN A 47 8.33 3.37 2.49
CA GLN A 47 8.18 2.92 1.12
C GLN A 47 9.41 2.15 0.64
N SER A 48 10.61 2.65 0.87
CA SER A 48 11.85 1.98 0.45
C SER A 48 12.03 0.64 1.12
N ASP A 49 11.71 0.53 2.41
CA ASP A 49 11.88 -0.68 3.20
C ASP A 49 10.87 -1.77 2.83
N LEU A 50 9.66 -1.37 2.44
CA LEU A 50 8.58 -2.29 2.09
C LEU A 50 8.45 -2.54 0.59
N CYS A 51 9.03 -1.66 -0.23
CA CYS A 51 9.01 -1.76 -1.67
C CYS A 51 9.93 -2.86 -2.16
N PHE A 52 9.46 -3.66 -3.07
CA PHE A 52 10.25 -4.72 -3.70
C PHE A 52 11.02 -4.20 -4.93
N GLU A 53 12.06 -4.93 -5.30
CA GLU A 53 12.93 -4.60 -6.41
C GLU A 53 12.14 -4.39 -7.71
N GLY A 54 12.46 -3.32 -8.43
CA GLY A 54 11.85 -2.98 -9.72
C GLY A 54 10.49 -2.28 -9.66
N PHE A 55 9.88 -2.12 -8.47
CA PHE A 55 8.63 -1.39 -8.35
C PHE A 55 8.81 0.12 -8.45
N SER A 56 9.86 0.65 -7.87
CA SER A 56 10.23 2.07 -7.98
C SER A 56 11.72 2.26 -7.84
N GLU A 57 12.21 3.44 -8.19
CA GLU A 57 13.58 3.86 -7.97
C GLU A 57 13.99 3.90 -6.48
N PHE A 58 13.03 3.72 -5.58
CA PHE A 58 13.24 3.74 -4.14
C PHE A 58 13.42 2.35 -3.52
N GLY A 59 12.96 1.31 -4.20
CA GLY A 59 12.82 -0.02 -3.63
C GLY A 59 14.06 -0.91 -3.65
N ASP A 60 15.07 -0.55 -4.42
CA ASP A 60 16.14 -1.47 -4.78
C ASP A 60 17.36 -1.49 -3.84
N LEU A 61 17.34 -0.77 -2.73
CA LEU A 61 18.51 -0.69 -1.84
C LEU A 61 18.34 -1.49 -0.54
N TRP A 62 17.15 -1.51 0.03
CA TRP A 62 16.89 -2.14 1.33
C TRP A 62 15.53 -2.79 1.44
N GLY A 63 14.70 -2.69 0.42
CA GLY A 63 13.32 -3.12 0.46
C GLY A 63 13.10 -4.57 0.08
N GLY A 64 11.87 -5.04 0.28
CA GLY A 64 11.44 -6.35 -0.17
C GLY A 64 11.80 -7.54 0.74
N TRP A 65 12.54 -7.32 1.79
CA TRP A 65 13.00 -8.38 2.71
C TRP A 65 11.88 -9.05 3.50
N GLY A 66 10.78 -8.35 3.70
CA GLY A 66 9.61 -8.84 4.40
C GLY A 66 8.36 -8.77 3.53
N GLY A 67 7.70 -9.88 3.33
CA GLY A 67 6.42 -9.95 2.63
C GLY A 67 5.31 -10.51 3.50
N PRO A 68 4.05 -10.43 3.03
CA PRO A 68 2.91 -11.03 3.70
C PRO A 68 3.07 -12.54 3.84
N SER A 69 2.67 -13.07 4.99
CA SER A 69 2.68 -14.52 5.21
C SER A 69 1.53 -15.21 4.49
N TYR A 70 1.67 -16.51 4.26
CA TYR A 70 0.60 -17.36 3.75
C TYR A 70 -0.64 -17.31 4.65
N ASP A 71 -0.44 -17.37 5.98
CA ASP A 71 -1.54 -17.33 6.95
C ASP A 71 -2.32 -16.01 6.89
N LEU A 72 -1.64 -14.90 6.62
CA LEU A 72 -2.31 -13.61 6.44
C LEU A 72 -3.22 -13.63 5.21
N ALA A 73 -2.77 -14.22 4.10
CA ALA A 73 -3.60 -14.38 2.91
C ALA A 73 -4.84 -15.23 3.20
N LEU A 74 -4.67 -16.35 3.88
CA LEU A 74 -5.79 -17.21 4.30
C LEU A 74 -6.75 -16.47 5.24
N ALA A 75 -6.25 -15.62 6.14
CA ALA A 75 -7.09 -14.80 7.00
C ALA A 75 -7.96 -13.79 6.22
N PHE A 76 -7.50 -13.35 5.05
CA PHE A 76 -8.30 -12.56 4.10
C PHE A 76 -9.23 -13.41 3.21
N GLY A 77 -9.18 -14.74 3.35
CA GLY A 77 -10.02 -15.66 2.58
C GLY A 77 -9.50 -15.95 1.17
N VAL A 78 -8.22 -15.71 0.91
CA VAL A 78 -7.58 -16.01 -0.38
C VAL A 78 -6.45 -17.03 -0.21
N ASP A 79 -6.40 -18.01 -1.12
CA ASP A 79 -5.31 -19.00 -1.15
C ASP A 79 -4.30 -18.62 -2.26
N PRO A 80 -3.10 -18.17 -1.92
CA PRO A 80 -2.09 -17.78 -2.90
C PRO A 80 -1.68 -18.92 -3.84
N VAL A 81 -1.80 -20.17 -3.41
CA VAL A 81 -1.45 -21.35 -4.24
C VAL A 81 -2.37 -21.47 -5.44
N ALA A 82 -3.61 -21.01 -5.34
CA ALA A 82 -4.54 -20.99 -6.47
C ALA A 82 -4.23 -19.88 -7.50
N GLY A 83 -3.23 -19.04 -7.24
CA GLY A 83 -2.82 -17.95 -8.14
C GLY A 83 -3.94 -16.96 -8.41
N PRO A 84 -4.02 -16.37 -9.63
CA PRO A 84 -5.05 -15.39 -9.97
C PRO A 84 -6.49 -15.85 -9.76
N ALA A 85 -6.74 -17.16 -9.83
CA ALA A 85 -8.08 -17.72 -9.60
C ALA A 85 -8.60 -17.50 -8.17
N ALA A 86 -7.69 -17.37 -7.20
CA ALA A 86 -8.05 -17.09 -5.82
C ALA A 86 -8.80 -15.75 -5.66
N LEU A 87 -8.54 -14.79 -6.54
CA LEU A 87 -9.10 -13.45 -6.48
C LEU A 87 -10.56 -13.37 -6.96
N ALA A 88 -11.04 -14.38 -7.71
CA ALA A 88 -12.37 -14.38 -8.29
C ALA A 88 -13.50 -14.32 -7.25
N ASN A 89 -13.26 -14.82 -6.04
CA ASN A 89 -14.22 -14.88 -4.96
C ASN A 89 -13.83 -13.98 -3.76
N GLU A 90 -12.86 -13.11 -3.93
CA GLU A 90 -12.40 -12.21 -2.88
C GLU A 90 -13.54 -11.28 -2.43
N LYS A 91 -13.74 -11.20 -1.12
CA LYS A 91 -14.77 -10.35 -0.50
C LYS A 91 -14.17 -9.21 0.33
N ASP A 92 -12.98 -9.40 0.87
CA ASP A 92 -12.35 -8.42 1.74
C ASP A 92 -11.44 -7.47 0.95
N THR A 93 -11.97 -6.29 0.63
CA THR A 93 -11.23 -5.25 -0.13
C THR A 93 -9.97 -4.73 0.58
N ARG A 94 -9.82 -5.00 1.89
CA ARG A 94 -8.62 -4.62 2.65
C ARG A 94 -7.41 -5.45 2.26
N ARG A 95 -7.60 -6.68 1.77
CA ARG A 95 -6.49 -7.52 1.31
C ARG A 95 -5.70 -6.79 0.22
N LYS A 96 -6.34 -6.34 -0.84
CA LYS A 96 -5.69 -5.67 -1.96
C LYS A 96 -4.96 -4.38 -1.56
N ALA A 97 -5.43 -3.70 -0.52
CA ALA A 97 -4.75 -2.53 0.05
C ALA A 97 -3.64 -2.88 1.05
N THR A 98 -3.50 -4.14 1.42
CA THR A 98 -2.50 -4.64 2.38
C THR A 98 -1.38 -5.39 1.69
N MET A 99 -1.72 -6.26 0.76
CA MET A 99 -0.77 -7.09 0.02
C MET A 99 -1.23 -7.27 -1.43
N MET A 100 -0.28 -7.35 -2.34
CA MET A 100 -0.53 -7.70 -3.74
C MET A 100 -0.24 -9.17 -4.01
N MET A 101 -1.02 -9.71 -4.91
CA MET A 101 -0.93 -11.09 -5.39
C MET A 101 -0.97 -11.12 -6.91
N ALA A 102 -0.47 -12.21 -7.49
CA ALA A 102 -0.57 -12.43 -8.94
C ALA A 102 -2.02 -12.29 -9.42
N GLY A 103 -2.25 -11.41 -10.39
CA GLY A 103 -3.57 -11.04 -10.91
C GLY A 103 -4.12 -9.70 -10.41
N ASP A 104 -3.49 -9.09 -9.41
CA ASP A 104 -3.85 -7.73 -8.99
C ASP A 104 -3.38 -6.66 -9.98
N VAL A 105 -4.26 -5.70 -10.23
CA VAL A 105 -3.97 -4.49 -11.01
C VAL A 105 -4.27 -3.26 -10.15
N TYR A 106 -3.31 -2.35 -10.08
CA TYR A 106 -3.39 -1.12 -9.27
C TYR A 106 -3.38 0.11 -10.17
N PRO A 107 -4.54 0.70 -10.49
CA PRO A 107 -4.60 1.87 -11.38
C PRO A 107 -4.04 3.16 -10.77
N TYR A 108 -3.76 3.16 -9.48
CA TYR A 108 -3.19 4.30 -8.76
C TYR A 108 -1.67 4.19 -8.50
N PHE A 109 -1.05 3.09 -8.90
CA PHE A 109 0.40 2.97 -9.04
C PHE A 109 0.77 3.00 -10.51
N TRP A 110 1.90 3.57 -10.85
CA TRP A 110 2.38 3.69 -12.23
C TRP A 110 1.33 4.33 -13.16
N THR A 111 0.73 5.40 -12.70
CA THR A 111 -0.42 6.05 -13.36
C THR A 111 -0.13 6.51 -14.79
N THR A 112 1.15 6.69 -15.14
CA THR A 112 1.61 7.03 -16.48
C THR A 112 1.88 5.83 -17.37
N LYS A 113 1.78 4.60 -16.86
CA LYS A 113 2.12 3.37 -17.56
C LYS A 113 0.89 2.52 -17.88
N SER A 114 1.04 1.72 -18.92
CA SER A 114 0.04 0.70 -19.29
C SER A 114 0.75 -0.53 -19.84
N THR A 115 0.17 -1.70 -19.58
CA THR A 115 0.63 -2.96 -20.21
C THR A 115 0.34 -2.94 -21.70
N LYS A 116 1.03 -3.76 -22.48
CA LYS A 116 0.71 -3.98 -23.91
C LYS A 116 -0.67 -4.63 -24.12
N THR A 117 -1.24 -5.22 -23.07
CA THR A 117 -2.58 -5.79 -23.06
C THR A 117 -3.67 -4.77 -22.72
N GLY A 118 -3.29 -3.51 -22.41
CA GLY A 118 -4.20 -2.42 -22.18
C GLY A 118 -4.59 -2.14 -20.72
N ASN A 119 -4.08 -2.89 -19.75
CA ASN A 119 -4.27 -2.57 -18.34
C ASN A 119 -3.48 -1.31 -17.99
N LYS A 120 -4.16 -0.33 -17.40
CA LYS A 120 -3.55 0.90 -16.92
C LYS A 120 -3.02 0.71 -15.51
N GLY A 121 -1.91 1.37 -15.21
CA GLY A 121 -1.29 1.31 -13.90
C GLY A 121 -0.42 0.07 -13.71
N PHE A 122 -0.22 -0.31 -12.46
CA PHE A 122 0.64 -1.43 -12.10
C PHE A 122 -0.13 -2.75 -12.14
N ASP A 123 0.24 -3.62 -13.07
CA ASP A 123 -0.23 -5.00 -13.19
C ASP A 123 0.87 -5.92 -12.69
N TYR A 124 0.65 -6.53 -11.52
CA TYR A 124 1.68 -7.31 -10.83
C TYR A 124 2.09 -8.56 -11.61
N LEU A 125 1.13 -9.27 -12.20
CA LEU A 125 1.44 -10.47 -13.00
C LEU A 125 2.21 -10.13 -14.27
N TYR A 126 1.80 -9.05 -14.95
CA TYR A 126 2.48 -8.57 -16.14
C TYR A 126 3.90 -8.10 -15.83
N PHE A 127 4.07 -7.36 -14.75
CA PHE A 127 5.38 -6.94 -14.24
C PHE A 127 6.32 -8.13 -14.03
N LEU A 128 5.83 -9.20 -13.40
CA LEU A 128 6.66 -10.36 -13.06
C LEU A 128 7.09 -11.17 -14.28
N TYR A 129 6.26 -11.30 -15.29
CA TYR A 129 6.44 -12.33 -16.33
C TYR A 129 6.46 -11.83 -17.77
N SER A 130 6.15 -10.56 -18.04
CA SER A 130 6.10 -10.07 -19.43
C SER A 130 7.46 -9.90 -20.08
N GLY A 131 8.50 -9.62 -19.31
CA GLY A 131 9.80 -9.21 -19.83
C GLY A 131 9.78 -7.84 -20.53
N ASP A 132 8.74 -7.04 -20.32
CA ASP A 132 8.58 -5.71 -20.92
C ASP A 132 9.42 -4.68 -20.19
N THR A 133 10.59 -4.36 -20.72
CA THR A 133 11.54 -3.42 -20.12
C THR A 133 11.07 -1.98 -20.16
N ASP A 134 10.18 -1.61 -21.08
CA ASP A 134 9.58 -0.27 -21.12
C ASP A 134 8.59 -0.08 -19.98
N TYR A 135 7.81 -1.13 -19.69
CA TYR A 135 6.87 -1.14 -18.59
C TYR A 135 7.61 -1.23 -17.25
N ALA A 136 8.56 -2.14 -17.13
CA ALA A 136 9.36 -2.38 -15.93
C ALA A 136 10.67 -1.57 -15.94
N SER A 137 10.59 -0.26 -16.22
CA SER A 137 11.76 0.62 -16.42
C SER A 137 12.65 0.80 -15.19
N TYR A 138 12.19 0.40 -14.01
CA TYR A 138 13.00 0.40 -12.77
C TYR A 138 13.72 -0.94 -12.52
N GLY A 139 13.62 -1.86 -13.44
CA GLY A 139 14.16 -3.20 -13.35
C GLY A 139 13.07 -4.27 -13.25
N VAL A 140 13.42 -5.47 -13.65
CA VAL A 140 12.55 -6.65 -13.48
C VAL A 140 13.01 -7.35 -12.21
N PRO A 141 12.12 -7.79 -11.32
CA PRO A 141 12.53 -8.48 -10.11
C PRO A 141 13.33 -9.73 -10.49
N ALA A 142 14.58 -9.77 -10.04
CA ALA A 142 15.46 -10.91 -10.27
C ALA A 142 14.99 -12.15 -9.49
N GLN A 143 14.26 -11.90 -8.40
CA GLN A 143 13.76 -12.96 -7.50
C GLN A 143 12.46 -12.50 -6.84
N PHE A 144 11.62 -13.46 -6.49
CA PHE A 144 10.50 -13.25 -5.58
C PHE A 144 11.04 -13.13 -4.15
N GLU A 145 11.28 -11.93 -3.69
CA GLU A 145 11.81 -11.70 -2.34
C GLU A 145 10.74 -11.88 -1.26
N GLY A 146 9.47 -11.72 -1.60
CA GLY A 146 8.37 -11.93 -0.67
C GLY A 146 8.00 -13.41 -0.51
N PRO A 147 7.67 -13.87 0.71
CA PRO A 147 7.16 -15.22 0.91
C PRO A 147 5.89 -15.45 0.08
N CYS A 148 5.79 -16.62 -0.52
CA CYS A 148 4.65 -17.04 -1.35
C CYS A 148 4.37 -16.15 -2.58
N GLY A 149 5.35 -15.36 -3.04
CA GLY A 149 5.19 -14.49 -4.21
C GLY A 149 4.21 -13.32 -3.98
N MET A 150 3.99 -12.94 -2.74
CA MET A 150 3.19 -11.79 -2.35
C MET A 150 4.08 -10.63 -1.90
N GLN A 151 3.60 -9.39 -2.09
CA GLN A 151 4.33 -8.19 -1.71
C GLN A 151 3.45 -7.24 -0.89
N ASN A 152 4.08 -6.40 -0.09
CA ASN A 152 3.37 -5.37 0.65
C ASN A 152 2.77 -4.32 -0.28
N VAL A 153 1.64 -3.73 0.13
CA VAL A 153 1.00 -2.59 -0.53
C VAL A 153 0.90 -1.39 0.40
N LYS A 154 0.62 -1.62 1.68
CA LYS A 154 0.57 -0.54 2.66
C LYS A 154 1.88 0.26 2.66
N HIS A 155 1.74 1.57 2.73
CA HIS A 155 2.85 2.53 2.70
C HIS A 155 3.61 2.61 1.37
N LEU A 156 3.22 1.87 0.34
CA LEU A 156 3.68 2.11 -1.02
C LEU A 156 2.89 3.26 -1.62
N PHE A 157 3.58 4.12 -2.35
CA PHE A 157 2.96 5.27 -3.00
C PHE A 157 3.03 5.19 -4.53
N GLY A 158 3.93 4.42 -5.06
CA GLY A 158 4.19 4.30 -6.49
C GLY A 158 5.58 4.80 -6.86
N ASP A 159 5.72 5.24 -8.09
CA ASP A 159 6.96 5.83 -8.60
C ASP A 159 7.01 7.36 -8.40
N GLY A 160 8.11 7.98 -8.85
CA GLY A 160 8.30 9.42 -8.72
C GLY A 160 7.21 10.25 -9.40
N ALA A 161 6.68 9.77 -10.55
CA ALA A 161 5.60 10.45 -11.26
C ALA A 161 4.28 10.39 -10.48
N ASP A 162 3.98 9.26 -9.83
CA ASP A 162 2.81 9.13 -8.95
C ASP A 162 2.90 10.09 -7.77
N HIS A 163 4.08 10.21 -7.19
CA HIS A 163 4.36 11.11 -6.08
C HIS A 163 4.18 12.58 -6.48
N GLU A 164 4.76 12.97 -7.61
CA GLU A 164 4.65 14.34 -8.13
C GLU A 164 3.21 14.70 -8.45
N ALA A 165 2.47 13.80 -9.09
CA ALA A 165 1.06 14.02 -9.43
C ALA A 165 0.18 14.21 -8.18
N ALA A 166 0.46 13.50 -7.10
CA ALA A 166 -0.37 13.54 -5.90
C ALA A 166 0.05 14.61 -4.89
N LEU A 167 1.33 14.91 -4.78
CA LEU A 167 1.89 15.78 -3.73
C LEU A 167 2.50 17.08 -4.28
N GLY A 168 2.67 17.19 -5.59
CA GLY A 168 3.21 18.37 -6.24
C GLY A 168 4.73 18.51 -6.18
N PHE A 169 5.45 17.46 -5.79
CA PHE A 169 6.92 17.42 -5.82
C PHE A 169 7.41 15.99 -6.01
N THR A 170 8.62 15.87 -6.56
CA THR A 170 9.26 14.57 -6.77
C THR A 170 9.87 14.08 -5.46
N ALA A 171 9.45 12.90 -5.02
CA ALA A 171 10.06 12.26 -3.87
C ALA A 171 11.51 11.88 -4.18
N ALA A 172 12.35 12.01 -3.19
CA ALA A 172 13.68 11.41 -3.21
C ALA A 172 13.68 10.09 -2.43
N ARG A 173 14.69 9.26 -2.67
CA ARG A 173 14.91 8.04 -1.88
C ARG A 173 14.83 8.33 -0.39
N MET A 174 14.12 7.48 0.35
CA MET A 174 13.94 7.57 1.80
C MET A 174 13.36 8.92 2.27
N SER A 175 12.61 9.60 1.41
CA SER A 175 12.05 10.90 1.72
C SER A 175 10.73 11.08 0.98
N TYR A 176 9.63 10.83 1.66
CA TYR A 176 8.29 11.09 1.14
C TYR A 176 7.32 11.49 2.27
N GLN A 177 6.26 12.24 1.93
CA GLN A 177 5.41 12.92 2.91
C GLN A 177 4.19 12.12 3.37
N LEU A 178 4.05 10.84 3.03
CA LEU A 178 2.91 10.10 3.52
C LEU A 178 2.93 10.02 5.05
N PRO A 179 1.83 10.39 5.72
CA PRO A 179 1.75 10.26 7.16
C PRO A 179 1.73 8.79 7.56
N THR A 180 2.36 8.47 8.68
CA THR A 180 2.27 7.15 9.29
C THR A 180 1.19 7.17 10.37
N PRO A 181 0.01 6.56 10.15
CA PRO A 181 -1.05 6.56 11.14
C PRO A 181 -0.68 5.70 12.34
N LEU A 182 -0.74 6.29 13.53
CA LEU A 182 -0.51 5.61 14.81
C LEU A 182 -1.83 5.23 15.49
N LEU A 183 -2.85 6.07 15.33
CA LEU A 183 -4.20 5.83 15.81
C LEU A 183 -5.21 6.37 14.81
N ARG A 184 -6.21 5.59 14.48
CA ARG A 184 -7.27 5.93 13.54
C ARG A 184 -8.63 5.85 14.18
N LEU A 185 -9.61 6.52 13.62
CA LEU A 185 -11.00 6.45 14.06
C LEU A 185 -11.54 5.02 14.01
N GLY A 186 -11.16 4.23 12.98
CA GLY A 186 -11.50 2.82 12.88
C GLY A 186 -11.00 2.00 14.08
N ASP A 187 -9.81 2.27 14.57
CA ASP A 187 -9.24 1.58 15.73
C ASP A 187 -10.05 1.89 17.00
N VAL A 188 -10.49 3.15 17.16
CA VAL A 188 -11.35 3.55 18.27
C VAL A 188 -12.71 2.83 18.22
N TYR A 189 -13.31 2.69 17.04
CA TYR A 189 -14.55 1.93 16.90
C TYR A 189 -14.38 0.46 17.26
N LEU A 190 -13.26 -0.15 16.86
CA LEU A 190 -12.98 -1.55 17.21
C LEU A 190 -12.81 -1.73 18.72
N VAL A 191 -12.03 -0.87 19.38
CA VAL A 191 -11.87 -0.89 20.84
C VAL A 191 -13.21 -0.67 21.55
N CYS A 192 -14.03 0.24 21.04
CA CYS A 192 -15.38 0.46 21.57
C CYS A 192 -16.25 -0.79 21.41
N ALA A 193 -16.21 -1.45 20.25
CA ALA A 193 -16.96 -2.67 20.02
C ALA A 193 -16.49 -3.80 20.96
N GLU A 194 -15.18 -4.00 21.10
CA GLU A 194 -14.62 -4.99 22.02
C GLU A 194 -15.05 -4.75 23.47
N SER A 195 -15.02 -3.49 23.93
CA SER A 195 -15.42 -3.14 25.29
C SER A 195 -16.89 -3.45 25.57
N ASN A 196 -17.74 -3.45 24.56
CA ASN A 196 -19.15 -3.83 24.67
C ASN A 196 -19.41 -5.33 24.61
N LEU A 197 -18.41 -6.13 24.21
CA LEU A 197 -18.51 -7.60 24.20
C LEU A 197 -18.06 -8.25 25.53
N LEU A 198 -17.59 -7.45 26.50
CA LEU A 198 -17.21 -7.98 27.81
C LEU A 198 -18.43 -8.53 28.55
N PRO A 199 -18.27 -9.64 29.35
CA PRO A 199 -19.35 -10.24 30.11
C PRO A 199 -20.09 -9.22 30.97
N GLY A 200 -21.41 -9.11 30.81
CA GLY A 200 -22.27 -8.15 31.50
C GLY A 200 -22.66 -6.91 30.67
N ASN A 201 -22.07 -6.71 29.49
CA ASN A 201 -22.54 -5.75 28.50
C ASN A 201 -23.22 -6.50 27.35
N ASP A 202 -24.45 -6.98 27.59
CA ASP A 202 -25.29 -7.42 26.48
C ASP A 202 -25.48 -6.22 25.52
N ALA A 203 -25.19 -6.46 24.27
CA ALA A 203 -25.24 -5.44 23.23
C ALA A 203 -26.57 -4.66 23.31
N LYS A 204 -26.50 -3.39 23.61
CA LYS A 204 -27.61 -2.45 23.52
C LYS A 204 -27.71 -1.89 22.12
#